data_a17d03a5320c4f10bd892e8c7236cd9a
#
_entry.id   a17d03a5320c4f10bd892e8c7236cd9a
#
_cell.length_a   1.000
_cell.length_b   1.000
_cell.length_c   1.000
_cell.angle_alpha   90.00
_cell.angle_beta   90.00
_cell.angle_gamma   90.00
#
_symmetry.space_group_name_H-M   'P 1'
#
loop_
_entity.id
_entity.type
_entity.pdbx_description
1 polymer ?
#
loop_
_entity_poly.entity_id
_entity_poly.type
_entity_poly.pdbx_seq_one_letter_code
_entity_poly.pdbx_strand_id
1 'polypeptide(L)'
;MAINKTEAVTADPYVAVDIQAPLIFMRPQDSKPYFKSAALTGGAPEVHFSTQPITVDIHDMRPLAATLDIDRSGFELLHHASAVTDFYDDAVIKTLYEPELVALLRRHTGAERVAIFDHTRRSDELSGAQNPDGKRGPAARIHADYTSASGPLRAADAFGDDTVTKLLAAGGR
;
A
#
# COMPACT_ATOMS: atom_id res chain seq x y z
N MET A 1 6.11 -27.57 12.35
CA MET A 1 4.76 -27.51 12.95
C MET A 1 3.83 -27.00 11.86
N ALA A 2 3.00 -27.86 11.29
CA ALA A 2 2.17 -27.49 10.14
C ALA A 2 1.03 -26.56 10.60
N ILE A 3 0.96 -25.37 10.01
CA ILE A 3 -0.11 -24.41 10.24
C ILE A 3 -1.35 -24.94 9.51
N ASN A 4 -2.41 -25.19 10.26
CA ASN A 4 -3.67 -25.72 9.77
C ASN A 4 -4.40 -24.62 8.96
N LYS A 5 -4.42 -24.77 7.63
CA LYS A 5 -5.07 -23.85 6.65
C LYS A 5 -6.55 -24.22 6.42
N THR A 6 -7.32 -24.51 7.45
CA THR A 6 -8.72 -24.90 7.18
C THR A 6 -9.70 -24.11 8.05
N GLU A 7 -10.09 -22.95 7.58
CA GLU A 7 -11.46 -22.48 7.72
C GLU A 7 -12.06 -22.36 6.33
N ALA A 8 -13.01 -23.21 6.03
CA ALA A 8 -13.74 -23.20 4.77
C ALA A 8 -14.57 -21.92 4.72
N VAL A 9 -14.14 -20.96 3.92
CA VAL A 9 -14.96 -19.81 3.52
C VAL A 9 -16.12 -20.38 2.71
N THR A 10 -17.35 -20.24 3.23
CA THR A 10 -18.56 -20.45 2.44
C THR A 10 -18.47 -19.57 1.21
N ALA A 11 -18.48 -20.18 0.02
CA ALA A 11 -18.36 -19.48 -1.24
C ALA A 11 -19.51 -18.45 -1.37
N ASP A 12 -19.18 -17.18 -1.23
CA ASP A 12 -19.99 -16.10 -1.74
C ASP A 12 -20.11 -16.33 -3.27
N PRO A 13 -21.29 -16.19 -3.89
CA PRO A 13 -21.48 -16.34 -5.32
C PRO A 13 -20.86 -15.16 -6.10
N TYR A 14 -19.63 -14.81 -5.76
CA TYR A 14 -18.87 -13.75 -6.42
C TYR A 14 -18.45 -14.22 -7.81
N VAL A 15 -18.98 -13.57 -8.83
CA VAL A 15 -18.55 -13.78 -10.22
C VAL A 15 -17.35 -12.83 -10.46
N ALA A 16 -16.18 -13.40 -10.68
CA ALA A 16 -15.01 -12.64 -11.08
C ALA A 16 -15.29 -11.86 -12.37
N VAL A 17 -15.05 -10.57 -12.37
CA VAL A 17 -15.25 -9.71 -13.52
C VAL A 17 -13.99 -8.90 -13.76
N ASP A 18 -13.30 -9.21 -14.85
CA ASP A 18 -12.24 -8.36 -15.38
C ASP A 18 -12.88 -7.12 -16.02
N ILE A 19 -12.25 -5.98 -15.83
CA ILE A 19 -12.70 -4.72 -16.42
C ILE A 19 -11.58 -4.06 -17.22
N GLN A 20 -11.96 -3.19 -18.15
CA GLN A 20 -11.03 -2.29 -18.83
C GLN A 20 -11.21 -0.89 -18.28
N ALA A 21 -10.11 -0.23 -17.93
CA ALA A 21 -10.15 1.15 -17.47
C ALA A 21 -8.91 1.93 -17.90
N PRO A 22 -9.02 3.25 -18.12
CA PRO A 22 -7.87 4.08 -18.37
C PRO A 22 -7.08 4.32 -17.08
N LEU A 23 -5.80 3.99 -17.09
CA LEU A 23 -4.85 4.37 -16.06
C LEU A 23 -3.93 5.47 -16.61
N ILE A 24 -3.50 6.37 -15.72
CA ILE A 24 -2.66 7.49 -16.10
C ILE A 24 -1.19 7.11 -15.96
N PHE A 25 -0.50 7.07 -17.09
CA PHE A 25 0.93 6.76 -17.17
C PHE A 25 1.74 8.03 -17.43
N MET A 26 2.98 8.04 -16.99
CA MET A 26 3.96 9.04 -17.41
C MET A 26 4.34 8.79 -18.88
N ARG A 27 4.45 9.85 -19.68
CA ARG A 27 5.00 9.74 -21.04
C ARG A 27 6.52 9.56 -20.98
N PRO A 28 7.12 8.76 -21.87
CA PRO A 28 8.56 8.77 -22.07
C PRO A 28 9.06 10.19 -22.32
N GLN A 29 10.20 10.53 -21.73
CA GLN A 29 10.87 11.83 -21.92
C GLN A 29 12.38 11.67 -21.71
N ASP A 30 13.18 12.52 -22.37
CA ASP A 30 14.64 12.47 -22.30
C ASP A 30 15.19 12.99 -20.97
N SER A 31 14.51 14.00 -20.39
CA SER A 31 14.90 14.56 -19.09
C SER A 31 14.39 13.69 -17.95
N LYS A 32 15.15 13.61 -16.86
CA LYS A 32 14.74 12.89 -15.65
C LYS A 32 13.42 13.49 -15.11
N PRO A 33 12.34 12.71 -15.02
CA PRO A 33 11.11 13.19 -14.44
C PRO A 33 11.26 13.40 -12.94
N TYR A 34 10.59 14.43 -12.41
CA TYR A 34 10.54 14.63 -10.97
C TYR A 34 9.22 15.26 -10.54
N PHE A 35 8.90 15.05 -9.28
CA PHE A 35 7.74 15.58 -8.59
C PHE A 35 8.19 16.19 -7.26
N LYS A 36 7.72 17.39 -6.97
CA LYS A 36 7.86 17.98 -5.64
C LYS A 36 6.50 18.09 -4.99
N SER A 37 6.36 17.51 -3.82
CA SER A 37 5.11 17.58 -3.05
C SER A 37 4.86 18.99 -2.53
N ALA A 38 3.62 19.26 -2.12
CA ALA A 38 3.24 20.51 -1.47
C ALA A 38 4.10 20.80 -0.22
N ALA A 39 4.50 19.76 0.51
CA ALA A 39 5.39 19.90 1.67
C ALA A 39 6.79 20.46 1.31
N LEU A 40 7.29 20.17 0.11
CA LEU A 40 8.58 20.68 -0.37
C LEU A 40 8.46 22.07 -1.01
N THR A 41 7.34 22.37 -1.65
CA THR A 41 7.15 23.64 -2.36
C THR A 41 6.57 24.75 -1.46
N GLY A 42 5.97 24.37 -0.33
CA GLY A 42 5.20 25.28 0.52
C GLY A 42 3.86 25.74 -0.10
N GLY A 43 3.44 25.14 -1.21
CA GLY A 43 2.25 25.53 -1.95
C GLY A 43 1.73 24.41 -2.86
N ALA A 44 1.43 24.72 -4.11
CA ALA A 44 1.01 23.71 -5.08
C ALA A 44 2.15 22.74 -5.42
N PRO A 45 1.87 21.44 -5.61
CA PRO A 45 2.91 20.49 -6.04
C PRO A 45 3.41 20.86 -7.44
N GLU A 46 4.71 20.68 -7.66
CA GLU A 46 5.36 20.84 -8.97
C GLU A 46 5.51 19.49 -9.67
N VAL A 47 5.08 19.41 -10.93
CA VAL A 47 5.15 18.20 -11.75
C VAL A 47 5.97 18.49 -13.01
N HIS A 48 7.08 17.79 -13.19
CA HIS A 48 8.00 17.97 -14.30
C HIS A 48 8.03 16.73 -15.22
N PHE A 49 6.88 16.29 -15.62
CA PHE A 49 6.65 15.26 -16.64
C PHE A 49 5.22 15.38 -17.18
N SER A 50 5.00 14.92 -18.39
CA SER A 50 3.67 14.81 -18.98
C SER A 50 3.11 13.39 -18.78
N THR A 51 1.79 13.29 -18.82
CA THR A 51 1.07 12.02 -18.64
C THR A 51 0.17 11.71 -19.84
N GLN A 52 -0.24 10.45 -19.93
CA GLN A 52 -1.22 9.97 -20.90
C GLN A 52 -2.11 8.89 -20.29
N PRO A 53 -3.39 8.83 -20.63
CA PRO A 53 -4.22 7.69 -20.30
C PRO A 53 -3.87 6.52 -21.23
N ILE A 54 -3.81 5.32 -20.67
CA ILE A 54 -3.69 4.06 -21.42
C ILE A 54 -4.76 3.13 -20.87
N THR A 55 -5.64 2.61 -21.73
CA THR A 55 -6.61 1.59 -21.33
C THR A 55 -5.89 0.29 -21.11
N VAL A 56 -6.11 -0.31 -19.96
CA VAL A 56 -5.53 -1.59 -19.54
C VAL A 56 -6.61 -2.53 -19.03
N ASP A 57 -6.34 -3.84 -19.11
CA ASP A 57 -7.15 -4.83 -18.46
C ASP A 57 -6.81 -4.84 -16.96
N ILE A 58 -7.83 -4.79 -16.12
CA ILE A 58 -7.74 -4.91 -14.67
C ILE A 58 -8.40 -6.23 -14.29
N HIS A 59 -7.56 -7.17 -13.85
CA HIS A 59 -7.99 -8.53 -13.53
C HIS A 59 -8.49 -8.63 -12.10
N ASP A 60 -9.59 -9.36 -11.92
CA ASP A 60 -10.02 -9.74 -10.58
C ASP A 60 -9.17 -10.90 -10.06
N MET A 61 -8.32 -10.60 -9.11
CA MET A 61 -7.38 -11.56 -8.52
C MET A 61 -7.97 -12.39 -7.37
N ARG A 62 -9.21 -12.13 -6.92
CA ARG A 62 -9.84 -12.87 -5.82
C ARG A 62 -9.97 -14.36 -6.08
N PRO A 63 -10.33 -14.85 -7.30
CA PRO A 63 -10.34 -16.27 -7.60
C PRO A 63 -8.98 -16.94 -7.51
N LEU A 64 -7.92 -16.16 -7.66
CA LEU A 64 -6.53 -16.62 -7.62
C LEU A 64 -5.87 -16.43 -6.26
N ALA A 65 -6.60 -15.92 -5.26
CA ALA A 65 -6.04 -15.58 -3.94
C ALA A 65 -5.21 -16.70 -3.30
N ALA A 66 -5.64 -17.96 -3.44
CA ALA A 66 -4.92 -19.11 -2.90
C ALA A 66 -3.58 -19.43 -3.60
N THR A 67 -3.36 -18.85 -4.79
CA THR A 67 -2.13 -19.04 -5.58
C THR A 67 -1.16 -17.88 -5.45
N LEU A 68 -1.61 -16.77 -4.87
CA LEU A 68 -0.79 -15.59 -4.65
C LEU A 68 0.10 -15.79 -3.42
N ASP A 69 1.32 -15.31 -3.53
CA ASP A 69 2.34 -15.42 -2.50
C ASP A 69 3.23 -14.17 -2.57
N ILE A 70 3.43 -13.51 -1.45
CA ILE A 70 4.13 -12.23 -1.42
C ILE A 70 5.57 -12.31 -1.92
N ASP A 71 6.25 -13.43 -1.67
CA ASP A 71 7.64 -13.62 -2.08
C ASP A 71 7.80 -13.91 -3.58
N ARG A 72 6.75 -14.44 -4.24
CA ARG A 72 6.75 -14.78 -5.67
C ARG A 72 6.01 -13.77 -6.52
N SER A 73 4.84 -13.33 -6.04
CA SER A 73 3.94 -12.43 -6.78
C SER A 73 4.16 -10.97 -6.46
N GLY A 74 4.86 -10.65 -5.34
CA GLY A 74 5.03 -9.30 -4.84
C GLY A 74 3.80 -8.76 -4.10
N PHE A 75 2.71 -9.51 -4.05
CA PHE A 75 1.50 -9.20 -3.30
C PHE A 75 0.72 -10.48 -2.97
N GLU A 76 -0.19 -10.36 -2.04
CA GLU A 76 -1.07 -11.43 -1.59
C GLU A 76 -2.42 -10.86 -1.16
N LEU A 77 -3.48 -11.66 -1.22
CA LEU A 77 -4.81 -11.32 -0.73
C LEU A 77 -5.10 -12.07 0.56
N LEU A 78 -5.31 -11.33 1.63
CA LEU A 78 -5.64 -11.88 2.95
C LEU A 78 -7.07 -11.52 3.33
N HIS A 79 -7.80 -12.47 3.88
CA HIS A 79 -9.05 -12.20 4.56
C HIS A 79 -8.74 -11.76 6.00
N HIS A 80 -9.18 -10.56 6.38
CA HIS A 80 -9.06 -10.03 7.73
C HIS A 80 -10.35 -9.31 8.13
N ALA A 81 -10.97 -9.78 9.20
CA ALA A 81 -12.10 -9.10 9.81
C ALA A 81 -11.58 -8.11 10.85
N SER A 82 -11.61 -6.82 10.53
CA SER A 82 -11.25 -5.76 11.48
C SER A 82 -12.37 -5.52 12.47
N ALA A 83 -12.04 -5.21 13.73
CA ALA A 83 -12.97 -4.72 14.72
C ALA A 83 -13.26 -3.21 14.60
N VAL A 84 -12.57 -2.51 13.68
CA VAL A 84 -12.78 -1.08 13.42
C VAL A 84 -14.10 -0.87 12.70
N THR A 85 -14.96 -0.03 13.25
CA THR A 85 -16.25 0.35 12.66
C THR A 85 -16.23 1.74 12.02
N ASP A 86 -15.32 2.60 12.45
CA ASP A 86 -15.14 3.95 11.90
C ASP A 86 -13.66 4.22 11.61
N PHE A 87 -13.30 4.18 10.32
CA PHE A 87 -11.96 4.49 9.84
C PHE A 87 -11.67 5.99 9.73
N TYR A 88 -12.61 6.86 10.10
CA TYR A 88 -12.40 8.31 10.19
C TYR A 88 -12.05 8.78 11.60
N ASP A 89 -12.15 7.91 12.61
CA ASP A 89 -11.69 8.20 13.97
C ASP A 89 -10.19 7.87 14.11
N ASP A 90 -9.35 8.91 14.21
CA ASP A 90 -7.89 8.76 14.31
C ASP A 90 -7.48 8.05 15.61
N ALA A 91 -8.24 8.18 16.70
CA ALA A 91 -7.95 7.48 17.94
C ALA A 91 -8.22 5.97 17.80
N VAL A 92 -9.30 5.61 17.14
CA VAL A 92 -9.64 4.20 16.83
C VAL A 92 -8.59 3.59 15.88
N ILE A 93 -8.17 4.31 14.86
CA ILE A 93 -7.08 3.86 13.98
C ILE A 93 -5.84 3.53 14.80
N LYS A 94 -5.40 4.44 15.64
CA LYS A 94 -4.16 4.29 16.41
C LYS A 94 -4.25 3.22 17.49
N THR A 95 -5.38 3.11 18.18
CA THR A 95 -5.51 2.23 19.35
C THR A 95 -6.02 0.83 19.01
N LEU A 96 -6.72 0.68 17.89
CA LEU A 96 -7.32 -0.60 17.49
C LEU A 96 -6.75 -1.12 16.17
N TYR A 97 -6.80 -0.31 15.09
CA TYR A 97 -6.41 -0.78 13.75
C TYR A 97 -4.91 -1.02 13.59
N GLU A 98 -4.05 -0.13 14.07
CA GLU A 98 -2.60 -0.33 14.00
C GLU A 98 -2.17 -1.62 14.71
N PRO A 99 -2.60 -1.92 15.95
CA PRO A 99 -2.30 -3.20 16.60
C PRO A 99 -2.82 -4.42 15.83
N GLU A 100 -4.02 -4.34 15.22
CA GLU A 100 -4.55 -5.42 14.38
C GLU A 100 -3.63 -5.67 13.18
N LEU A 101 -3.21 -4.62 12.46
CA LEU A 101 -2.33 -4.72 11.30
C LEU A 101 -0.95 -5.26 11.68
N VAL A 102 -0.37 -4.78 12.78
CA VAL A 102 0.92 -5.29 13.28
C VAL A 102 0.81 -6.79 13.59
N ALA A 103 -0.24 -7.22 14.28
CA ALA A 103 -0.46 -8.62 14.61
C ALA A 103 -0.69 -9.48 13.36
N LEU A 104 -1.48 -8.98 12.39
CA LEU A 104 -1.73 -9.65 11.11
C LEU A 104 -0.44 -9.85 10.33
N LEU A 105 0.33 -8.78 10.13
CA LEU A 105 1.56 -8.83 9.34
C LEU A 105 2.61 -9.72 10.00
N ARG A 106 2.83 -9.60 11.31
CA ARG A 106 3.76 -10.49 12.03
C ARG A 106 3.39 -11.96 11.90
N ARG A 107 2.13 -12.29 12.07
CA ARG A 107 1.65 -13.68 11.96
C ARG A 107 1.78 -14.21 10.53
N HIS A 108 1.54 -13.38 9.54
CA HIS A 108 1.51 -13.80 8.15
C HIS A 108 2.90 -13.87 7.52
N THR A 109 3.74 -12.85 7.73
CA THR A 109 5.07 -12.75 7.10
C THR A 109 6.20 -13.31 7.97
N GLY A 110 5.95 -13.55 9.26
CA GLY A 110 7.00 -13.91 10.22
C GLY A 110 7.89 -12.73 10.62
N ALA A 111 7.54 -11.50 10.25
CA ALA A 111 8.32 -10.31 10.58
C ALA A 111 8.47 -10.15 12.10
N GLU A 112 9.70 -9.96 12.57
CA GLU A 112 9.98 -9.68 13.99
C GLU A 112 9.48 -8.30 14.41
N ARG A 113 9.58 -7.33 13.50
CA ARG A 113 9.19 -5.93 13.74
C ARG A 113 8.33 -5.41 12.60
N VAL A 114 7.27 -4.71 12.96
CA VAL A 114 6.38 -4.00 12.04
C VAL A 114 6.16 -2.60 12.57
N ALA A 115 6.31 -1.60 11.73
CA ALA A 115 6.00 -0.21 12.05
C ALA A 115 4.97 0.34 11.05
N ILE A 116 3.90 0.91 11.57
CA ILE A 116 2.96 1.69 10.77
C ILE A 116 3.44 3.14 10.82
N PHE A 117 3.71 3.73 9.67
CA PHE A 117 4.29 5.07 9.59
C PHE A 117 3.37 6.11 8.97
N ASP A 118 2.34 5.67 8.24
CA ASP A 118 1.38 6.58 7.60
C ASP A 118 0.03 5.90 7.37
N HIS A 119 -1.02 6.71 7.36
CA HIS A 119 -2.38 6.35 6.97
C HIS A 119 -2.93 7.40 6.02
N THR A 120 -3.49 6.97 4.91
CA THR A 120 -4.15 7.87 3.98
C THR A 120 -5.53 7.36 3.62
N ARG A 121 -6.55 8.12 3.96
CA ARG A 121 -7.94 7.90 3.51
C ARG A 121 -8.12 8.52 2.14
N ARG A 122 -8.81 7.84 1.26
CA ARG A 122 -9.15 8.33 -0.08
C ARG A 122 -10.61 8.08 -0.38
N SER A 123 -11.25 9.04 -1.04
CA SER A 123 -12.64 8.92 -1.49
C SER A 123 -12.78 9.57 -2.86
N ASP A 124 -13.62 9.01 -3.71
CA ASP A 124 -14.02 9.57 -5.00
C ASP A 124 -15.14 10.61 -4.90
N GLU A 125 -15.66 10.87 -3.70
CA GLU A 125 -16.53 12.02 -3.47
C GLU A 125 -15.84 13.33 -3.89
N LEU A 126 -16.61 14.30 -4.35
CA LEU A 126 -16.11 15.58 -4.85
C LEU A 126 -15.15 16.29 -3.87
N SER A 127 -15.37 16.13 -2.58
CA SER A 127 -14.54 16.72 -1.53
C SER A 127 -13.32 15.87 -1.14
N GLY A 128 -13.24 14.60 -1.59
CA GLY A 128 -12.27 13.63 -1.12
C GLY A 128 -12.45 13.21 0.35
N ALA A 129 -11.68 12.22 0.80
CA ALA A 129 -11.67 11.79 2.19
C ALA A 129 -10.85 12.75 3.05
N GLN A 130 -11.35 13.06 4.26
CA GLN A 130 -10.65 13.90 5.23
C GLN A 130 -9.47 13.14 5.84
N ASN A 131 -8.32 13.80 5.89
CA ASN A 131 -7.11 13.37 6.60
C ASN A 131 -6.61 14.52 7.49
N PRO A 132 -5.71 14.26 8.46
CA PRO A 132 -5.14 15.32 9.32
C PRO A 132 -4.45 16.43 8.52
N ASP A 133 -3.84 16.11 7.38
CA ASP A 133 -3.13 17.03 6.49
C ASP A 133 -3.96 17.51 5.28
N GLY A 134 -5.26 17.25 5.27
CA GLY A 134 -6.19 17.71 4.25
C GLY A 134 -6.97 16.61 3.54
N LYS A 135 -7.76 17.02 2.55
CA LYS A 135 -8.63 16.11 1.79
C LYS A 135 -7.91 15.45 0.64
N ARG A 136 -8.18 14.16 0.43
CA ARG A 136 -7.54 13.37 -0.64
C ARG A 136 -8.55 12.56 -1.44
N GLY A 137 -8.48 12.72 -2.76
CA GLY A 137 -9.15 11.86 -3.72
C GLY A 137 -8.34 10.59 -4.05
N PRO A 138 -8.85 9.73 -4.95
CA PRO A 138 -8.12 8.59 -5.48
C PRO A 138 -6.78 9.00 -6.10
N ALA A 139 -5.78 8.12 -6.06
CA ALA A 139 -4.51 8.35 -6.73
C ALA A 139 -4.71 8.32 -8.24
N ALA A 140 -4.53 9.47 -8.91
CA ALA A 140 -4.83 9.60 -10.33
C ALA A 140 -3.77 8.98 -11.25
N ARG A 141 -2.55 8.74 -10.76
CA ARG A 141 -1.43 8.23 -11.57
C ARG A 141 -0.90 6.94 -10.96
N ILE A 142 -0.53 6.00 -11.81
CA ILE A 142 0.19 4.82 -11.36
C ILE A 142 1.60 5.21 -10.92
N HIS A 143 2.07 4.64 -9.83
CA HIS A 143 3.40 4.90 -9.26
C HIS A 143 3.86 3.76 -8.37
N ALA A 144 5.15 3.71 -8.11
CA ALA A 144 5.73 2.93 -7.02
C ALA A 144 6.16 3.90 -5.93
N ASP A 145 5.85 3.57 -4.66
CA ASP A 145 6.19 4.43 -3.53
C ASP A 145 7.68 4.36 -3.20
N TYR A 146 8.30 3.20 -3.43
CA TYR A 146 9.70 2.96 -3.07
C TYR A 146 10.52 2.39 -4.21
N THR A 147 11.81 2.67 -4.14
CA THR A 147 12.87 2.04 -4.94
C THR A 147 13.73 1.16 -4.05
N SER A 148 14.61 0.37 -4.65
CA SER A 148 15.61 -0.40 -3.90
C SER A 148 16.49 0.47 -2.98
N ALA A 149 16.66 1.75 -3.30
CA ALA A 149 17.42 2.69 -2.48
C ALA A 149 16.58 3.36 -1.39
N SER A 150 15.34 3.76 -1.69
CA SER A 150 14.50 4.53 -0.74
C SER A 150 13.79 3.65 0.29
N GLY A 151 13.56 2.38 0.02
CA GLY A 151 12.97 1.44 0.97
C GLY A 151 13.81 1.30 2.26
N PRO A 152 15.12 0.97 2.16
CA PRO A 152 16.00 0.93 3.32
C PRO A 152 16.07 2.25 4.11
N LEU A 153 16.03 3.41 3.42
CA LEU A 153 15.99 4.71 4.09
C LEU A 153 14.73 4.88 4.92
N ARG A 154 13.57 4.51 4.38
CA ARG A 154 12.31 4.56 5.15
C ARG A 154 12.33 3.58 6.33
N ALA A 155 12.91 2.40 6.16
CA ALA A 155 13.08 1.47 7.27
C ALA A 155 13.99 2.05 8.37
N ALA A 156 15.05 2.78 8.00
CA ALA A 156 15.94 3.45 8.93
C ALA A 156 15.23 4.56 9.73
N ASP A 157 14.35 5.33 9.09
CA ASP A 157 13.49 6.32 9.77
C ASP A 157 12.63 5.67 10.87
N ALA A 158 12.12 4.46 10.63
CA ALA A 158 11.23 3.76 11.56
C ALA A 158 11.95 2.97 12.65
N PHE A 159 13.11 2.39 12.35
CA PHE A 159 13.81 1.43 13.22
C PHE A 159 15.21 1.85 13.64
N GLY A 160 15.75 2.92 13.06
CA GLY A 160 17.12 3.42 13.24
C GLY A 160 18.13 2.75 12.29
N ASP A 161 19.12 3.53 11.86
CA ASP A 161 20.16 3.14 10.89
C ASP A 161 20.91 1.86 11.28
N ASP A 162 21.34 1.76 12.53
CA ASP A 162 22.09 0.60 13.05
C ASP A 162 21.29 -0.68 12.94
N THR A 163 19.99 -0.63 13.20
CA THR A 163 19.10 -1.78 13.11
C THR A 163 18.99 -2.26 11.67
N VAL A 164 18.74 -1.34 10.74
CA VAL A 164 18.60 -1.65 9.32
C VAL A 164 19.90 -2.16 8.72
N THR A 165 21.03 -1.52 9.06
CA THR A 165 22.36 -1.96 8.62
C THR A 165 22.65 -3.40 9.05
N LYS A 166 22.39 -3.74 10.32
CA LYS A 166 22.55 -5.12 10.83
C LYS A 166 21.63 -6.11 10.15
N LEU A 167 20.36 -5.73 9.91
CA LEU A 167 19.39 -6.57 9.23
C LEU A 167 19.84 -6.90 7.80
N LEU A 168 20.23 -5.87 7.03
CA LEU A 168 20.70 -6.04 5.65
C LEU A 168 21.99 -6.89 5.59
N ALA A 169 22.94 -6.66 6.51
CA ALA A 169 24.17 -7.44 6.59
C ALA A 169 23.91 -8.94 6.92
N ALA A 170 22.84 -9.23 7.64
CA ALA A 170 22.40 -10.58 7.95
C ALA A 170 21.56 -11.23 6.83
N GLY A 171 21.40 -10.59 5.68
CA GLY A 171 20.56 -11.07 4.58
C GLY A 171 19.06 -10.88 4.84
N GLY A 172 18.68 -10.02 5.77
CA GLY A 172 17.30 -9.63 6.01
C GLY A 172 16.73 -8.82 4.83
N ARG A 173 15.41 -8.91 4.68
CA ARG A 173 14.64 -8.24 3.64
C ARG A 173 13.32 -7.70 4.18
#